data_53b2cffc013fd84a42643d820c3039ea
#
_entry.id   53b2cffc013fd84a42643d820c3039ea
#
_cell.length_a   1.000
_cell.length_b   1.000
_cell.length_c   1.000
_cell.angle_alpha   90.00
_cell.angle_beta   90.00
_cell.angle_gamma   90.00
#
_symmetry.space_group_name_H-M   'P 1'
#
loop_
_entity.id
_entity.type
_entity.pdbx_description
1 polymer ?
#
loop_
_entity_poly.entity_id
_entity_poly.type
_entity_poly.pdbx_seq_one_letter_code
_entity_poly.pdbx_strand_id
1 'polypeptide(L)'
;MNFIFVSPHFPKTYWNFCDRLHRNGVNVLGIGDAPFDEIPWELKQCLTEYYRVNDLGNYDEMLRAVAYFTFHYGKIDWIESNNEYW
;
A
#
# COMPACT_ATOMS: atom_id res chain seq x y z
N MET A 1 10.23 -7.46 7.07
CA MET A 1 10.06 -7.30 5.62
C MET A 1 9.01 -6.22 5.35
N ASN A 2 9.24 -5.39 4.36
CA ASN A 2 8.36 -4.27 4.04
C ASN A 2 7.83 -4.45 2.61
N PHE A 3 6.52 -4.48 2.49
CA PHE A 3 5.81 -4.69 1.22
C PHE A 3 4.91 -3.50 0.96
N ILE A 4 5.04 -2.87 -0.20
CA ILE A 4 4.19 -1.75 -0.59
C ILE A 4 3.19 -2.20 -1.64
N PHE A 5 1.91 -1.93 -1.38
CA PHE A 5 0.84 -2.05 -2.37
C PHE A 5 0.44 -0.67 -2.85
N VAL A 6 0.42 -0.49 -4.16
CA VAL A 6 -0.02 0.75 -4.77
C VAL A 6 -1.44 0.55 -5.29
N SER A 7 -2.29 1.56 -5.08
CA SER A 7 -3.70 1.53 -5.46
C SER A 7 -4.48 0.43 -4.75
N PRO A 8 -4.81 0.61 -3.47
CA PRO A 8 -5.49 -0.41 -2.68
C PRO A 8 -6.96 -0.65 -3.05
N HIS A 9 -7.45 -0.09 -4.15
CA HIS A 9 -8.73 -0.49 -4.73
C HIS A 9 -8.57 -1.84 -5.40
N PHE A 10 -8.19 -2.82 -4.62
CA PHE A 10 -7.92 -4.15 -5.14
C PHE A 10 -9.20 -4.93 -5.37
N PRO A 11 -9.19 -5.87 -6.33
CA PRO A 11 -10.22 -6.90 -6.35
C PRO A 11 -10.32 -7.57 -4.99
N LYS A 12 -11.51 -8.07 -4.65
CA LYS A 12 -11.78 -8.63 -3.33
C LYS A 12 -10.78 -9.70 -2.88
N THR A 13 -10.13 -10.35 -3.83
CA THR A 13 -9.16 -11.41 -3.52
C THR A 13 -7.85 -10.89 -2.94
N TYR A 14 -7.54 -9.60 -3.13
CA TYR A 14 -6.26 -9.06 -2.66
C TYR A 14 -6.18 -8.91 -1.15
N TRP A 15 -7.31 -8.69 -0.48
CA TRP A 15 -7.25 -8.55 0.97
C TRP A 15 -6.76 -9.84 1.64
N ASN A 16 -7.08 -10.99 1.06
CA ASN A 16 -6.58 -12.27 1.56
C ASN A 16 -5.06 -12.35 1.50
N PHE A 17 -4.47 -11.85 0.42
CA PHE A 17 -3.03 -11.81 0.25
C PHE A 17 -2.39 -10.88 1.26
N CYS A 18 -2.95 -9.69 1.44
CA CYS A 18 -2.47 -8.72 2.41
C CYS A 18 -2.57 -9.27 3.85
N ASP A 19 -3.67 -9.92 4.17
CA ASP A 19 -3.87 -10.53 5.47
C ASP A 19 -2.82 -11.59 5.75
N ARG A 20 -2.54 -12.42 4.75
CA ARG A 20 -1.54 -13.48 4.88
C ARG A 20 -0.16 -12.90 5.15
N LEU A 21 0.21 -11.84 4.43
CA LEU A 21 1.48 -11.15 4.66
C LEU A 21 1.53 -10.57 6.06
N HIS A 22 0.46 -9.92 6.48
CA HIS A 22 0.38 -9.28 7.79
C HIS A 22 0.56 -10.32 8.91
N ARG A 23 -0.08 -11.47 8.77
CA ARG A 23 0.03 -12.55 9.76
C ARG A 23 1.43 -13.14 9.85
N ASN A 24 2.20 -13.01 8.78
CA ASN A 24 3.59 -13.49 8.75
C ASN A 24 4.59 -12.42 9.19
N GLY A 25 4.11 -11.33 9.77
CA GLY A 25 4.98 -10.28 10.29
C GLY A 25 5.51 -9.31 9.26
N VAL A 26 4.96 -9.31 8.07
CA VAL A 26 5.33 -8.37 7.02
C VAL A 26 4.62 -7.04 7.24
N ASN A 27 5.35 -5.93 7.13
CA ASN A 27 4.72 -4.61 7.14
C ASN A 27 4.06 -4.38 5.78
N VAL A 28 2.74 -4.33 5.77
CA VAL A 28 1.96 -4.11 4.56
C VAL A 28 1.63 -2.63 4.48
N LEU A 29 2.24 -1.95 3.51
CA LEU A 29 2.16 -0.49 3.39
C LEU A 29 1.37 -0.17 2.12
N GLY A 30 0.30 0.59 2.28
CA GLY A 30 -0.57 0.93 1.15
C GLY A 30 -0.34 2.34 0.66
N ILE A 31 -0.36 2.52 -0.67
CA ILE A 31 -0.36 3.84 -1.30
C ILE A 31 -1.55 3.89 -2.23
N GLY A 32 -2.39 4.90 -2.07
CA GLY A 32 -3.56 5.06 -2.92
C GLY A 32 -4.05 6.49 -2.95
N ASP A 33 -5.03 6.75 -3.82
CA ASP A 33 -5.62 8.07 -3.98
C ASP A 33 -6.95 8.22 -3.26
N ALA A 34 -7.50 7.14 -2.72
CA ALA A 34 -8.76 7.19 -1.97
C ALA A 34 -8.51 7.62 -0.52
N PRO A 35 -9.47 8.34 0.09
CA PRO A 35 -9.42 8.60 1.52
C PRO A 35 -9.41 7.29 2.31
N PHE A 36 -8.70 7.29 3.44
CA PHE A 36 -8.61 6.09 4.27
C PHE A 36 -9.99 5.56 4.66
N ASP A 37 -10.95 6.45 4.90
CA ASP A 37 -12.30 6.06 5.31
C ASP A 37 -13.05 5.27 4.25
N GLU A 38 -12.67 5.40 2.99
CA GLU A 38 -13.31 4.68 1.88
C GLU A 38 -12.69 3.31 1.60
N ILE A 39 -11.60 2.98 2.27
CA ILE A 39 -10.95 1.69 2.10
C ILE A 39 -11.78 0.61 2.79
N PRO A 40 -12.02 -0.54 2.14
CA PRO A 40 -12.75 -1.63 2.77
C PRO A 40 -12.16 -2.03 4.12
N TRP A 41 -13.02 -2.34 5.07
CA TRP A 41 -12.60 -2.64 6.44
C TRP A 41 -11.63 -3.82 6.51
N GLU A 42 -11.88 -4.83 5.70
CA GLU A 42 -11.02 -6.01 5.63
C GLU A 42 -9.60 -5.64 5.23
N LEU A 43 -9.46 -4.70 4.31
CA LEU A 43 -8.15 -4.25 3.88
C LEU A 43 -7.48 -3.38 4.94
N LYS A 44 -8.25 -2.53 5.62
CA LYS A 44 -7.71 -1.69 6.70
C LYS A 44 -7.04 -2.53 7.78
N GLN A 45 -7.62 -3.67 8.11
CA GLN A 45 -7.06 -4.55 9.14
C GLN A 45 -5.71 -5.15 8.74
N CYS A 46 -5.49 -5.31 7.45
CA CYS A 46 -4.26 -5.93 6.94
C CYS A 46 -3.14 -4.91 6.72
N LEU A 47 -3.49 -3.63 6.61
CA LEU A 47 -2.49 -2.60 6.35
C LEU A 47 -1.80 -2.18 7.64
N THR A 48 -0.48 -2.13 7.59
CA THR A 48 0.32 -1.57 8.66
C THR A 48 0.21 -0.04 8.66
N GLU A 49 0.24 0.54 7.46
CA GLU A 49 0.05 1.98 7.28
C GLU A 49 -0.44 2.26 5.86
N TYR A 50 -1.13 3.39 5.69
CA TYR A 50 -1.64 3.82 4.39
C TYR A 50 -1.22 5.25 4.14
N TYR A 51 -0.66 5.51 2.95
CA TYR A 51 -0.26 6.85 2.52
C TYR A 51 -1.15 7.29 1.36
N ARG A 52 -1.92 8.35 1.56
CA ARG A 52 -2.78 8.89 0.51
C ARG A 52 -2.01 9.87 -0.35
N VAL A 53 -2.11 9.68 -1.68
CA VAL A 53 -1.61 10.66 -2.66
C VAL A 53 -2.81 11.26 -3.39
N ASN A 54 -2.63 12.43 -3.99
CA ASN A 54 -3.71 13.07 -4.73
C ASN A 54 -3.87 12.45 -6.11
N ASP A 55 -2.77 11.99 -6.69
CA ASP A 55 -2.78 11.41 -8.04
C ASP A 55 -1.72 10.32 -8.11
N LEU A 56 -2.18 9.09 -8.29
CA LEU A 56 -1.28 7.94 -8.39
C LEU A 56 -0.38 8.01 -9.63
N GLY A 57 -0.78 8.78 -10.64
CA GLY A 57 0.05 9.02 -11.81
C GLY A 57 1.13 10.08 -11.60
N ASN A 58 1.14 10.77 -10.47
CA ASN A 58 2.12 11.78 -10.17
C ASN A 58 3.39 11.14 -9.62
N TYR A 59 4.45 11.18 -10.40
CA TYR A 59 5.71 10.54 -10.04
C TYR A 59 6.29 11.10 -8.75
N ASP A 60 6.24 12.43 -8.56
CA ASP A 60 6.79 13.06 -7.37
C ASP A 60 6.06 12.65 -6.10
N GLU A 61 4.73 12.56 -6.17
CA GLU A 61 3.95 12.10 -5.02
C GLU A 61 4.25 10.65 -4.68
N MET A 62 4.40 9.81 -5.69
CA MET A 62 4.74 8.41 -5.48
C MET A 62 6.12 8.26 -4.86
N LEU A 63 7.07 9.05 -5.35
CA LEU A 63 8.42 9.04 -4.81
C LEU A 63 8.45 9.47 -3.35
N ARG A 64 7.66 10.49 -3.00
CA ARG A 64 7.55 10.94 -1.61
C ARG A 64 6.94 9.87 -0.71
N ALA A 65 5.93 9.17 -1.20
CA ALA A 65 5.29 8.11 -0.44
C ALA A 65 6.27 6.97 -0.15
N VAL A 66 7.01 6.55 -1.16
CA VAL A 66 8.01 5.50 -1.00
C VAL A 66 9.12 5.95 -0.05
N ALA A 67 9.56 7.20 -0.18
CA ALA A 67 10.59 7.76 0.71
C ALA A 67 10.08 7.81 2.15
N TYR A 68 8.84 8.20 2.36
CA TYR A 68 8.23 8.22 3.68
C TYR A 68 8.27 6.84 4.31
N PHE A 69 7.85 5.81 3.59
CA PHE A 69 7.86 4.45 4.11
C PHE A 69 9.27 3.94 4.36
N THR A 70 10.20 4.27 3.46
CA THR A 70 11.60 3.88 3.65
C THR A 70 12.18 4.52 4.90
N PHE A 71 11.85 5.78 5.15
CA PHE A 71 12.32 6.48 6.35
C PHE A 71 11.76 5.85 7.62
N HIS A 72 10.48 5.47 7.61
CA HIS A 72 9.82 4.96 8.82
C HIS A 72 10.03 3.47 9.07
N TYR A 73 10.17 2.67 8.02
CA TYR A 73 10.20 1.21 8.14
C TYR A 73 11.49 0.57 7.66
N GLY A 74 12.36 1.35 7.03
CA GLY A 74 13.61 0.83 6.49
C GLY A 74 13.44 0.38 5.05
N LYS A 75 14.35 -0.50 4.61
CA LYS A 75 14.39 -0.95 3.23
C LYS A 75 13.06 -1.55 2.78
N ILE A 76 12.61 -1.14 1.59
CA ILE A 76 11.43 -1.71 0.96
C ILE A 76 11.85 -2.94 0.16
N ASP A 77 11.26 -4.08 0.48
CA ASP A 77 11.61 -5.35 -0.12
C ASP A 77 10.85 -5.63 -1.41
N TRP A 78 9.62 -5.12 -1.51
CA TRP A 78 8.77 -5.37 -2.66
C TRP A 78 7.75 -4.25 -2.85
N ILE A 79 7.49 -3.91 -4.12
CA ILE A 79 6.43 -2.97 -4.48
C ILE A 79 5.56 -3.65 -5.52
N GLU A 80 4.26 -3.72 -5.25
CA GLU A 80 3.28 -4.30 -6.16
C GLU A 80 2.28 -3.25 -6.57
N SER A 81 1.98 -3.17 -7.85
CA SER A 81 0.95 -2.27 -8.37
C SER A 81 -0.15 -3.07 -9.05
N ASN A 82 -1.37 -2.71 -8.75
CA ASN A 82 -2.55 -3.32 -9.35
C ASN A 82 -3.01 -2.55 -10.59
N ASN A 83 -2.32 -1.48 -10.95
CA ASN A 83 -2.72 -0.61 -12.04
C ASN A 83 -1.81 -0.82 -13.26
N GLU A 84 -2.40 -1.30 -14.35
CA GLU A 84 -1.67 -1.61 -15.57
C GLU A 84 -1.19 -0.37 -16.33
N TYR A 85 -1.65 0.81 -15.95
CA TYR A 85 -1.31 2.06 -16.65
C TYR A 85 -0.05 2.73 -16.09
N TRP A 86 0.66 2.06 -15.28
CA TRP A 86 1.83 2.67 -14.61
C TRP A 86 3.14 2.19 -15.18
#